data_fb477d825246b71b9b0419b78daeebb2
#
_entry.id   fb477d825246b71b9b0419b78daeebb2
#
_cell.length_a   1.000
_cell.length_b   1.000
_cell.length_c   1.000
_cell.angle_alpha   90.00
_cell.angle_beta   90.00
_cell.angle_gamma   90.00
#
_symmetry.space_group_name_H-M   'P 1'
#
loop_
_entity.id
_entity.type
_entity.pdbx_description
1 polymer ?
#
loop_
_entity_poly.entity_id
_entity_poly.type
_entity_poly.pdbx_seq_one_letter_code
_entity_poly.pdbx_strand_id
1 'polypeptide(L)'
;MENTENKEKNIVKSGIKLSFLTLLSRILGVIREATKAHFLGTGTYADAFGIAFLIPNLLRRLFAENSISVAFIPTFKGYLEDDPKGKNKQETQQFLNATFTLISFLTTIVVVLGIILTPFIVRIFYKGTDVNGISETAILTRIMFPYLIVISIAALFQGMLNTMNIFSPSGFTPILFNLCVIAGTIILTKLNIFPGIDKEQAAARAMSIGVITGGTIQAFFQLPFVIKTGWKVGFTSLKKTFTNPGTKKVIALIIPTIIGMATYQLNDLVSTALAGRAGEGIVSSLQYSLRLQELILGIFAVSIGTVILPDLAGLAKKAQWEEYNKMLLNAIKIIAMVCIPITFYSLITGREIISLVFKSNAFNDESVAKTLSVFIFHIAGLFFIAVNRIISPAFYAQGNTKLPTLAGIISFGANIIFAFVFCIFWKGPGIALALSLSSVINTILLFIFLKYLKATDTKAIVKSTLIYCLKIILFSVIASIPIYFLHPVFTAHFADKGRFIGNGLPILFSAGIFAVIGVGLLFISKDEMLFTVLRKFLKRGSQK
;
A
#
# COMPACT_ATOMS: atom_id res chain seq x y z
N MET A 1 -35.40 -18.92 -0.48
CA MET A 1 -34.54 -18.71 0.70
C MET A 1 -33.22 -19.46 0.58
N GLU A 2 -33.18 -20.72 0.23
CA GLU A 2 -31.95 -21.54 0.09
C GLU A 2 -30.91 -20.99 -0.92
N ASN A 3 -31.36 -20.40 -2.04
CA ASN A 3 -30.49 -19.78 -3.04
C ASN A 3 -29.80 -18.47 -2.56
N THR A 4 -30.41 -17.73 -1.62
CA THR A 4 -29.86 -16.49 -1.07
C THR A 4 -28.79 -16.80 -0.01
N GLU A 5 -29.04 -17.80 0.82
CA GLU A 5 -28.13 -18.25 1.88
C GLU A 5 -26.86 -18.90 1.31
N ASN A 6 -26.98 -19.68 0.23
CA ASN A 6 -25.84 -20.24 -0.50
C ASN A 6 -25.02 -19.14 -1.23
N LYS A 7 -25.67 -18.09 -1.73
CA LYS A 7 -25.00 -16.96 -2.36
C LYS A 7 -24.23 -16.11 -1.34
N GLU A 8 -24.79 -15.89 -0.15
CA GLU A 8 -24.11 -15.19 0.96
C GLU A 8 -22.92 -16.00 1.49
N LYS A 9 -23.06 -17.30 1.72
CA LYS A 9 -21.95 -18.19 2.12
C LYS A 9 -20.81 -18.19 1.10
N ASN A 10 -21.11 -18.16 -0.20
CA ASN A 10 -20.10 -18.10 -1.26
C ASN A 10 -19.39 -16.73 -1.29
N ILE A 11 -20.08 -15.62 -1.06
CA ILE A 11 -19.49 -14.29 -0.97
C ILE A 11 -18.53 -14.19 0.22
N VAL A 12 -18.95 -14.67 1.40
CA VAL A 12 -18.10 -14.69 2.60
C VAL A 12 -16.85 -15.56 2.39
N LYS A 13 -16.99 -16.74 1.79
CA LYS A 13 -15.88 -17.64 1.48
C LYS A 13 -14.89 -17.02 0.49
N SER A 14 -15.41 -16.32 -0.53
CA SER A 14 -14.58 -15.58 -1.50
C SER A 14 -13.86 -14.39 -0.85
N GLY A 15 -14.51 -13.68 0.08
CA GLY A 15 -13.91 -12.59 0.84
C GLY A 15 -12.76 -13.06 1.74
N ILE A 16 -12.92 -14.18 2.45
CA ILE A 16 -11.86 -14.77 3.30
C ILE A 16 -10.67 -15.19 2.43
N LYS A 17 -10.92 -15.84 1.28
CA LYS A 17 -9.87 -16.25 0.34
C LYS A 17 -9.09 -15.03 -0.20
N LEU A 18 -9.80 -13.98 -0.57
CA LEU A 18 -9.18 -12.74 -1.06
C LEU A 18 -8.33 -12.07 0.01
N SER A 19 -8.81 -12.03 1.27
CA SER A 19 -8.06 -11.48 2.40
C SER A 19 -6.77 -12.26 2.66
N PHE A 20 -6.82 -13.59 2.58
CA PHE A 20 -5.63 -14.44 2.72
C PHE A 20 -4.62 -14.21 1.58
N LEU A 21 -5.07 -14.16 0.33
CA LEU A 21 -4.21 -13.86 -0.82
C LEU A 21 -3.58 -12.46 -0.70
N THR A 22 -4.33 -11.49 -0.22
CA THR A 22 -3.82 -10.13 0.04
C THR A 22 -2.74 -10.13 1.10
N LEU A 23 -2.92 -10.85 2.20
CA LEU A 23 -1.90 -10.98 3.26
C LEU A 23 -0.64 -11.65 2.73
N LEU A 24 -0.79 -12.76 2.00
CA LEU A 24 0.35 -13.46 1.39
C LEU A 24 1.11 -12.56 0.41
N SER A 25 0.39 -11.79 -0.42
CA SER A 25 1.00 -10.80 -1.32
C SER A 25 1.79 -9.72 -0.57
N ARG A 26 1.30 -9.27 0.60
CA ARG A 26 2.01 -8.29 1.44
C ARG A 26 3.30 -8.84 2.01
N ILE A 27 3.28 -10.10 2.49
CA ILE A 27 4.47 -10.79 2.99
C ILE A 27 5.50 -10.94 1.86
N LEU A 28 5.07 -11.41 0.69
CA LEU A 28 5.95 -11.51 -0.49
C LEU A 28 6.47 -10.13 -0.94
N GLY A 29 5.69 -9.08 -0.76
CA GLY A 29 6.15 -7.72 -0.99
C GLY A 29 7.29 -7.30 -0.05
N VAL A 30 7.27 -7.73 1.23
CA VAL A 30 8.40 -7.51 2.15
C VAL A 30 9.61 -8.35 1.74
N ILE A 31 9.41 -9.60 1.34
CA ILE A 31 10.48 -10.48 0.84
C ILE A 31 11.12 -9.87 -0.42
N ARG A 32 10.33 -9.29 -1.32
CA ARG A 32 10.86 -8.56 -2.49
C ARG A 32 11.72 -7.36 -2.07
N GLU A 33 11.29 -6.56 -1.10
CA GLU A 33 12.11 -5.45 -0.59
C GLU A 33 13.36 -5.97 0.14
N ALA A 34 13.25 -7.09 0.87
CA ALA A 34 14.42 -7.75 1.46
C ALA A 34 15.40 -8.27 0.39
N THR A 35 14.87 -8.77 -0.73
CA THR A 35 15.70 -9.15 -1.90
C THR A 35 16.39 -7.91 -2.49
N LYS A 36 15.67 -6.81 -2.66
CA LYS A 36 16.26 -5.53 -3.09
C LYS A 36 17.38 -5.09 -2.14
N ALA A 37 17.12 -5.09 -0.83
CA ALA A 37 18.12 -4.74 0.19
C ALA A 37 19.34 -5.66 0.14
N HIS A 38 19.12 -6.97 -0.04
CA HIS A 38 20.21 -7.97 -0.11
C HIS A 38 21.17 -7.72 -1.27
N PHE A 39 20.68 -7.32 -2.43
CA PHE A 39 21.48 -7.13 -3.63
C PHE A 39 21.95 -5.69 -3.83
N LEU A 40 21.18 -4.67 -3.39
CA LEU A 40 21.43 -3.27 -3.71
C LEU A 40 21.79 -2.41 -2.48
N GLY A 41 21.56 -2.88 -1.26
CA GLY A 41 21.78 -2.08 -0.05
C GLY A 41 20.99 -0.76 -0.03
N THR A 42 21.67 0.33 0.40
CA THR A 42 21.20 1.73 0.38
C THR A 42 22.16 2.63 -0.39
N GLY A 43 22.64 2.19 -1.54
CA GLY A 43 23.55 2.95 -2.39
C GLY A 43 22.86 3.57 -3.60
N THR A 44 23.67 4.16 -4.49
CA THR A 44 23.24 4.81 -5.74
C THR A 44 22.31 3.92 -6.57
N TYR A 45 22.60 2.63 -6.72
CA TYR A 45 21.78 1.71 -7.54
C TYR A 45 20.46 1.35 -6.88
N ALA A 46 20.39 1.32 -5.54
CA ALA A 46 19.15 1.12 -4.80
C ALA A 46 18.21 2.32 -4.97
N ASP A 47 18.75 3.54 -4.90
CA ASP A 47 18.01 4.78 -5.13
C ASP A 47 17.60 4.89 -6.61
N ALA A 48 18.50 4.59 -7.54
CA ALA A 48 18.21 4.57 -8.98
C ALA A 48 17.05 3.64 -9.32
N PHE A 49 17.05 2.42 -8.80
CA PHE A 49 15.93 1.48 -8.95
C PHE A 49 14.64 2.01 -8.32
N GLY A 50 14.73 2.58 -7.12
CA GLY A 50 13.58 3.13 -6.40
C GLY A 50 12.89 4.26 -7.15
N ILE A 51 13.67 5.20 -7.70
CA ILE A 51 13.19 6.31 -8.53
C ILE A 51 12.64 5.78 -9.87
N ALA A 52 13.41 4.91 -10.53
CA ALA A 52 13.02 4.35 -11.82
C ALA A 52 11.71 3.55 -11.76
N PHE A 53 11.45 2.82 -10.67
CA PHE A 53 10.21 2.08 -10.46
C PHE A 53 9.03 2.98 -10.08
N LEU A 54 9.29 4.10 -9.37
CA LEU A 54 8.24 5.04 -8.98
C LEU A 54 7.45 5.56 -10.19
N ILE A 55 8.14 5.92 -11.27
CA ILE A 55 7.54 6.58 -12.45
C ILE A 55 6.48 5.68 -13.12
N PRO A 56 6.80 4.47 -13.62
CA PRO A 56 5.81 3.59 -14.22
C PRO A 56 4.77 3.10 -13.22
N ASN A 57 5.11 2.96 -11.93
CA ASN A 57 4.15 2.56 -10.90
C ASN A 57 3.12 3.66 -10.58
N LEU A 58 3.53 4.93 -10.62
CA LEU A 58 2.63 6.07 -10.51
C LEU A 58 1.64 6.09 -11.68
N LEU A 59 2.15 5.95 -12.90
CA LEU A 59 1.33 5.90 -14.11
C LEU A 59 0.38 4.69 -14.10
N ARG A 60 0.83 3.53 -13.59
CA ARG A 60 -0.02 2.35 -13.37
C ARG A 60 -1.21 2.65 -12.46
N ARG A 61 -0.98 3.34 -11.34
CA ARG A 61 -2.06 3.72 -10.41
C ARG A 61 -3.06 4.67 -11.07
N LEU A 62 -2.57 5.61 -11.88
CA LEU A 62 -3.43 6.57 -12.58
C LEU A 62 -4.22 5.92 -13.72
N PHE A 63 -3.56 5.18 -14.60
CA PHE A 63 -4.17 4.69 -15.84
C PHE A 63 -4.80 3.29 -15.70
N ALA A 64 -4.21 2.40 -14.90
CA ALA A 64 -4.66 1.01 -14.82
C ALA A 64 -5.63 0.76 -13.66
N GLU A 65 -5.21 0.91 -12.40
CA GLU A 65 -6.02 0.48 -11.26
C GLU A 65 -7.30 1.28 -11.07
N ASN A 66 -7.16 2.59 -11.04
CA ASN A 66 -8.26 3.47 -10.63
C ASN A 66 -9.19 3.79 -11.81
N SER A 67 -8.62 4.03 -12.99
CA SER A 67 -9.39 4.36 -14.19
C SER A 67 -10.28 3.19 -14.61
N ILE A 68 -9.77 1.96 -14.53
CA ILE A 68 -10.54 0.76 -14.86
C ILE A 68 -11.65 0.52 -13.84
N SER A 69 -11.38 0.67 -12.56
CA SER A 69 -12.39 0.45 -11.52
C SER A 69 -13.54 1.46 -11.60
N VAL A 70 -13.26 2.73 -11.93
CA VAL A 70 -14.26 3.79 -11.94
C VAL A 70 -14.98 3.92 -13.27
N ALA A 71 -14.33 3.65 -14.39
CA ALA A 71 -14.88 3.90 -15.71
C ALA A 71 -15.29 2.61 -16.45
N PHE A 72 -14.40 1.62 -16.50
CA PHE A 72 -14.65 0.40 -17.27
C PHE A 72 -15.66 -0.53 -16.59
N ILE A 73 -15.49 -0.83 -15.29
CA ILE A 73 -16.35 -1.78 -14.58
C ILE A 73 -17.83 -1.38 -14.64
N PRO A 74 -18.24 -0.13 -14.31
CA PRO A 74 -19.65 0.26 -14.39
C PRO A 74 -20.17 0.25 -15.82
N THR A 75 -19.35 0.64 -16.80
CA THR A 75 -19.76 0.64 -18.22
C THR A 75 -19.96 -0.79 -18.73
N PHE A 76 -19.01 -1.69 -18.45
CA PHE A 76 -19.13 -3.10 -18.85
C PHE A 76 -20.29 -3.80 -18.17
N LYS A 77 -20.52 -3.49 -16.88
CA LYS A 77 -21.68 -4.02 -16.15
C LYS A 77 -22.99 -3.57 -16.79
N GLY A 78 -23.10 -2.29 -17.23
CA GLY A 78 -24.24 -1.81 -17.98
C GLY A 78 -24.51 -2.63 -19.24
N TYR A 79 -23.49 -2.90 -20.07
CA TYR A 79 -23.64 -3.75 -21.24
C TYR A 79 -24.11 -5.18 -20.93
N LEU A 80 -23.71 -5.72 -19.76
CA LEU A 80 -24.17 -7.06 -19.34
C LEU A 80 -25.60 -7.05 -18.79
N GLU A 81 -26.02 -5.97 -18.12
CA GLU A 81 -27.36 -5.82 -17.56
C GLU A 81 -28.41 -5.47 -18.65
N ASP A 82 -28.02 -4.69 -19.65
CA ASP A 82 -28.87 -4.33 -20.79
C ASP A 82 -29.14 -5.54 -21.73
N ASP A 83 -28.33 -6.59 -21.65
CA ASP A 83 -28.48 -7.81 -22.45
C ASP A 83 -28.47 -9.11 -21.62
N PRO A 84 -29.43 -9.32 -20.70
CA PRO A 84 -29.48 -10.52 -19.86
C PRO A 84 -29.64 -11.83 -20.64
N LYS A 85 -30.14 -11.74 -21.88
CA LYS A 85 -30.41 -12.90 -22.76
C LYS A 85 -29.32 -13.13 -23.81
N GLY A 86 -28.24 -12.33 -23.83
CA GLY A 86 -27.12 -12.45 -24.77
C GLY A 86 -27.48 -12.13 -26.23
N LYS A 87 -28.57 -11.39 -26.48
CA LYS A 87 -28.99 -11.00 -27.83
C LYS A 87 -28.02 -10.02 -28.51
N ASN A 88 -27.41 -9.12 -27.71
CA ASN A 88 -26.45 -8.09 -28.15
C ASN A 88 -25.00 -8.44 -27.81
N LYS A 89 -24.68 -9.73 -27.70
CA LYS A 89 -23.32 -10.20 -27.39
C LYS A 89 -22.26 -9.60 -28.32
N GLN A 90 -22.62 -9.30 -29.56
CA GLN A 90 -21.73 -8.68 -30.54
C GLN A 90 -21.37 -7.23 -30.18
N GLU A 91 -22.32 -6.45 -29.67
CA GLU A 91 -22.10 -5.06 -29.25
C GLU A 91 -21.18 -5.00 -28.04
N THR A 92 -21.44 -5.84 -27.04
CA THR A 92 -20.57 -5.98 -25.86
C THR A 92 -19.16 -6.42 -26.26
N GLN A 93 -19.04 -7.37 -27.20
CA GLN A 93 -17.73 -7.80 -27.72
C GLN A 93 -17.01 -6.68 -28.47
N GLN A 94 -17.72 -5.85 -29.24
CA GLN A 94 -17.15 -4.69 -29.92
C GLN A 94 -16.66 -3.64 -28.91
N PHE A 95 -17.42 -3.40 -27.83
CA PHE A 95 -17.00 -2.54 -26.74
C PHE A 95 -15.72 -3.05 -26.07
N LEU A 96 -15.64 -4.36 -25.76
CA LEU A 96 -14.45 -4.96 -25.16
C LEU A 96 -13.21 -4.81 -26.05
N ASN A 97 -13.34 -5.12 -27.36
CA ASN A 97 -12.25 -4.96 -28.31
C ASN A 97 -11.83 -3.48 -28.47
N ALA A 98 -12.80 -2.58 -28.52
CA ALA A 98 -12.54 -1.15 -28.59
C ALA A 98 -11.82 -0.65 -27.31
N THR A 99 -12.24 -1.09 -26.14
CA THR A 99 -11.60 -0.71 -24.86
C THR A 99 -10.19 -1.29 -24.74
N PHE A 100 -9.99 -2.56 -25.15
CA PHE A 100 -8.67 -3.18 -25.18
C PHE A 100 -7.72 -2.41 -26.11
N THR A 101 -8.18 -2.04 -27.30
CA THR A 101 -7.41 -1.22 -28.25
C THR A 101 -7.12 0.16 -27.71
N LEU A 102 -8.10 0.83 -27.08
CA LEU A 102 -7.96 2.15 -26.49
C LEU A 102 -6.86 2.16 -25.41
N ILE A 103 -6.95 1.25 -24.45
CA ILE A 103 -5.99 1.16 -23.33
C ILE A 103 -4.60 0.84 -23.87
N SER A 104 -4.47 -0.14 -24.76
CA SER A 104 -3.19 -0.51 -25.37
C SER A 104 -2.57 0.65 -26.13
N PHE A 105 -3.37 1.38 -26.92
CA PHE A 105 -2.91 2.53 -27.71
C PHE A 105 -2.46 3.70 -26.82
N LEU A 106 -3.29 4.10 -25.87
CA LEU A 106 -2.97 5.22 -24.97
C LEU A 106 -1.74 4.92 -24.11
N THR A 107 -1.67 3.71 -23.54
CA THR A 107 -0.51 3.34 -22.72
C THR A 107 0.76 3.20 -23.56
N THR A 108 0.67 2.75 -24.81
CA THR A 108 1.82 2.71 -25.72
C THR A 108 2.33 4.12 -26.02
N ILE A 109 1.44 5.10 -26.27
CA ILE A 109 1.84 6.49 -26.45
C ILE A 109 2.56 7.02 -25.21
N VAL A 110 1.98 6.78 -24.02
CA VAL A 110 2.59 7.22 -22.74
C VAL A 110 3.95 6.57 -22.53
N VAL A 111 4.11 5.29 -22.87
CA VAL A 111 5.39 4.58 -22.76
C VAL A 111 6.42 5.15 -23.73
N VAL A 112 6.07 5.35 -24.99
CA VAL A 112 6.99 5.93 -25.99
C VAL A 112 7.42 7.34 -25.58
N LEU A 113 6.48 8.20 -25.21
CA LEU A 113 6.78 9.55 -24.72
C LEU A 113 7.63 9.50 -23.44
N GLY A 114 7.30 8.59 -22.50
CA GLY A 114 8.04 8.41 -21.27
C GLY A 114 9.49 7.97 -21.50
N ILE A 115 9.74 7.05 -22.43
CA ILE A 115 11.09 6.61 -22.82
C ILE A 115 11.89 7.77 -23.44
N ILE A 116 11.26 8.57 -24.29
CA ILE A 116 11.90 9.75 -24.92
C ILE A 116 12.20 10.81 -23.87
N LEU A 117 11.25 11.11 -22.99
CA LEU A 117 11.36 12.15 -21.96
C LEU A 117 12.14 11.71 -20.72
N THR A 118 12.52 10.43 -20.61
CA THR A 118 13.24 9.88 -19.45
C THR A 118 14.42 10.76 -18.99
N PRO A 119 15.32 11.27 -19.86
CA PRO A 119 16.45 12.08 -19.40
C PRO A 119 16.03 13.37 -18.69
N PHE A 120 14.90 13.96 -19.08
CA PHE A 120 14.36 15.16 -18.43
C PHE A 120 13.66 14.81 -17.11
N ILE A 121 12.87 13.74 -17.10
CA ILE A 121 12.12 13.28 -15.92
C ILE A 121 13.10 12.91 -14.80
N VAL A 122 14.15 12.15 -15.10
CA VAL A 122 15.12 11.68 -14.11
C VAL A 122 15.89 12.85 -13.46
N ARG A 123 16.21 13.90 -14.20
CA ARG A 123 16.90 15.08 -13.66
C ARG A 123 16.13 15.80 -12.54
N ILE A 124 14.80 15.62 -12.47
CA ILE A 124 13.99 16.20 -11.39
C ILE A 124 14.39 15.62 -10.03
N PHE A 125 14.85 14.38 -9.99
CA PHE A 125 15.16 13.64 -8.77
C PHE A 125 16.60 13.83 -8.27
N TYR A 126 17.49 14.38 -9.07
CA TYR A 126 18.91 14.50 -8.74
C TYR A 126 19.38 15.95 -8.69
N LYS A 127 20.42 16.21 -7.89
CA LYS A 127 21.27 17.39 -8.08
C LYS A 127 22.19 17.09 -9.27
N GLY A 128 22.42 18.05 -10.12
CA GLY A 128 23.09 17.88 -11.41
C GLY A 128 24.53 17.31 -11.41
N THR A 129 25.07 16.97 -10.25
CA THR A 129 26.43 16.43 -10.05
C THR A 129 26.50 14.90 -10.01
N ASP A 130 25.38 14.21 -9.80
CA ASP A 130 25.34 12.73 -9.76
C ASP A 130 25.08 12.15 -11.15
N VAL A 131 26.12 12.11 -11.98
CA VAL A 131 26.06 11.60 -13.36
C VAL A 131 25.75 10.12 -13.40
N ASN A 132 26.31 9.32 -12.50
CA ASN A 132 26.11 7.86 -12.45
C ASN A 132 24.68 7.51 -12.06
N GLY A 133 24.15 8.14 -11.01
CA GLY A 133 22.76 7.94 -10.57
C GLY A 133 21.75 8.34 -11.64
N ILE A 134 21.96 9.47 -12.31
CA ILE A 134 21.11 9.94 -13.42
C ILE A 134 21.13 8.96 -14.58
N SER A 135 22.33 8.52 -15.00
CA SER A 135 22.48 7.60 -16.13
C SER A 135 21.82 6.25 -15.87
N GLU A 136 22.11 5.63 -14.72
CA GLU A 136 21.54 4.32 -14.40
C GLU A 136 20.02 4.40 -14.16
N THR A 137 19.53 5.43 -13.46
CA THR A 137 18.09 5.65 -13.32
C THR A 137 17.39 5.77 -14.67
N ALA A 138 18.00 6.45 -15.63
CA ALA A 138 17.44 6.57 -16.97
C ALA A 138 17.40 5.23 -17.71
N ILE A 139 18.43 4.39 -17.56
CA ILE A 139 18.46 3.04 -18.14
C ILE A 139 17.37 2.19 -17.51
N LEU A 140 17.30 2.11 -16.16
CA LEU A 140 16.30 1.32 -15.44
C LEU A 140 14.87 1.78 -15.75
N THR A 141 14.65 3.09 -15.83
CA THR A 141 13.34 3.67 -16.19
C THR A 141 12.91 3.24 -17.58
N ARG A 142 13.81 3.32 -18.56
CA ARG A 142 13.54 2.86 -19.94
C ARG A 142 13.25 1.36 -20.01
N ILE A 143 13.98 0.55 -19.25
CA ILE A 143 13.70 -0.89 -19.12
C ILE A 143 12.28 -1.10 -18.57
N MET A 144 11.89 -0.39 -17.51
CA MET A 144 10.63 -0.62 -16.82
C MET A 144 9.40 0.07 -17.45
N PHE A 145 9.55 1.07 -18.31
CA PHE A 145 8.39 1.75 -18.92
C PHE A 145 7.41 0.80 -19.64
N PRO A 146 7.86 -0.21 -20.43
CA PRO A 146 6.94 -1.15 -21.09
C PRO A 146 6.03 -1.93 -20.11
N TYR A 147 6.42 -2.02 -18.84
CA TYR A 147 5.57 -2.59 -17.78
C TYR A 147 4.19 -1.93 -17.73
N LEU A 148 4.08 -0.62 -18.04
CA LEU A 148 2.80 0.09 -18.03
C LEU A 148 1.78 -0.50 -19.00
N ILE A 149 2.21 -0.95 -20.19
CA ILE A 149 1.31 -1.56 -21.19
C ILE A 149 0.74 -2.87 -20.64
N VAL A 150 1.62 -3.78 -20.22
CA VAL A 150 1.22 -5.11 -19.78
C VAL A 150 0.39 -5.08 -18.50
N ILE A 151 0.71 -4.19 -17.56
CA ILE A 151 -0.07 -4.06 -16.33
C ILE A 151 -1.44 -3.40 -16.56
N SER A 152 -1.56 -2.52 -17.55
CA SER A 152 -2.86 -1.93 -17.93
C SER A 152 -3.77 -2.96 -18.57
N ILE A 153 -3.22 -3.86 -19.39
CA ILE A 153 -3.94 -5.01 -19.94
C ILE A 153 -4.36 -5.96 -18.81
N ALA A 154 -3.46 -6.27 -17.87
CA ALA A 154 -3.78 -7.09 -16.70
C ALA A 154 -4.91 -6.48 -15.86
N ALA A 155 -4.91 -5.17 -15.66
CA ALA A 155 -5.97 -4.46 -14.94
C ALA A 155 -7.31 -4.50 -15.70
N LEU A 156 -7.31 -4.43 -17.03
CA LEU A 156 -8.53 -4.61 -17.83
C LEU A 156 -9.09 -6.02 -17.63
N PHE A 157 -8.27 -7.06 -17.70
CA PHE A 157 -8.68 -8.44 -17.44
C PHE A 157 -9.24 -8.61 -16.03
N GLN A 158 -8.57 -8.01 -15.05
CA GLN A 158 -9.05 -7.95 -13.66
C GLN A 158 -10.43 -7.27 -13.58
N GLY A 159 -10.63 -6.16 -14.28
CA GLY A 159 -11.90 -5.46 -14.36
C GLY A 159 -13.02 -6.32 -14.95
N MET A 160 -12.73 -7.06 -16.04
CA MET A 160 -13.66 -8.00 -16.64
C MET A 160 -14.05 -9.11 -15.67
N LEU A 161 -13.07 -9.77 -15.05
CA LEU A 161 -13.29 -10.87 -14.10
C LEU A 161 -14.06 -10.41 -12.86
N ASN A 162 -13.71 -9.25 -12.30
CA ASN A 162 -14.37 -8.68 -11.13
C ASN A 162 -15.84 -8.31 -11.43
N THR A 163 -16.14 -7.79 -12.61
CA THR A 163 -17.52 -7.50 -13.04
C THR A 163 -18.37 -8.79 -13.08
N MET A 164 -17.75 -9.91 -13.37
CA MET A 164 -18.39 -11.24 -13.40
C MET A 164 -18.28 -12.00 -12.07
N ASN A 165 -17.89 -11.32 -10.98
CA ASN A 165 -17.71 -11.89 -9.64
C ASN A 165 -16.63 -13.00 -9.54
N ILE A 166 -15.63 -12.98 -10.41
CA ILE A 166 -14.50 -13.91 -10.43
C ILE A 166 -13.28 -13.22 -9.84
N PHE A 167 -13.11 -13.27 -8.53
CA PHE A 167 -12.08 -12.51 -7.81
C PHE A 167 -10.76 -13.27 -7.59
N SER A 168 -10.79 -14.62 -7.66
CA SER A 168 -9.63 -15.45 -7.31
C SER A 168 -8.39 -15.21 -8.19
N PRO A 169 -8.50 -15.13 -9.53
CA PRO A 169 -7.34 -14.84 -10.38
C PRO A 169 -6.75 -13.48 -10.08
N SER A 170 -7.61 -12.46 -9.92
CA SER A 170 -7.21 -11.09 -9.61
C SER A 170 -6.47 -10.98 -8.27
N GLY A 171 -6.91 -11.73 -7.25
CA GLY A 171 -6.26 -11.76 -5.94
C GLY A 171 -4.90 -12.47 -5.95
N PHE A 172 -4.65 -13.36 -6.91
CA PHE A 172 -3.40 -14.12 -7.02
C PHE A 172 -2.30 -13.37 -7.80
N THR A 173 -2.66 -12.49 -8.72
CA THR A 173 -1.69 -11.80 -9.59
C THR A 173 -0.61 -10.99 -8.85
N PRO A 174 -0.86 -10.27 -7.73
CA PRO A 174 0.21 -9.58 -7.02
C PRO A 174 1.24 -10.54 -6.38
N ILE A 175 0.84 -11.78 -6.07
CA ILE A 175 1.74 -12.84 -5.58
C ILE A 175 2.71 -13.20 -6.70
N LEU A 176 2.20 -13.47 -7.91
CA LEU A 176 3.01 -13.79 -9.08
C LEU A 176 3.99 -12.66 -9.41
N PHE A 177 3.55 -11.42 -9.36
CA PHE A 177 4.42 -10.27 -9.58
C PHE A 177 5.62 -10.28 -8.61
N ASN A 178 5.37 -10.40 -7.31
CA ASN A 178 6.44 -10.41 -6.33
C ASN A 178 7.40 -11.59 -6.54
N LEU A 179 6.86 -12.79 -6.83
CA LEU A 179 7.68 -13.97 -7.11
C LEU A 179 8.55 -13.77 -8.35
N CYS A 180 8.01 -13.20 -9.42
CA CYS A 180 8.78 -12.94 -10.65
C CYS A 180 9.90 -11.93 -10.44
N VAL A 181 9.66 -10.86 -9.66
CA VAL A 181 10.69 -9.88 -9.34
C VAL A 181 11.79 -10.52 -8.49
N ILE A 182 11.42 -11.30 -7.46
CA ILE A 182 12.39 -12.00 -6.60
C ILE A 182 13.20 -13.01 -7.41
N ALA A 183 12.52 -13.91 -8.12
CA ALA A 183 13.17 -14.96 -8.92
C ALA A 183 14.02 -14.35 -10.04
N GLY A 184 13.49 -13.37 -10.77
CA GLY A 184 14.22 -12.66 -11.82
C GLY A 184 15.51 -12.02 -11.29
N THR A 185 15.43 -11.32 -10.15
CA THR A 185 16.64 -10.73 -9.52
C THR A 185 17.67 -11.81 -9.19
N ILE A 186 17.28 -12.89 -8.52
CA ILE A 186 18.19 -13.95 -8.08
C ILE A 186 18.80 -14.68 -9.29
N ILE A 187 17.96 -15.11 -10.23
CA ILE A 187 18.38 -15.94 -11.37
C ILE A 187 19.29 -15.13 -12.31
N LEU A 188 18.85 -13.93 -12.74
CA LEU A 188 19.58 -13.14 -13.72
C LEU A 188 20.90 -12.61 -13.16
N THR A 189 20.96 -12.29 -11.85
CA THR A 189 22.23 -11.92 -11.19
C THR A 189 23.19 -13.11 -11.09
N LYS A 190 22.69 -14.30 -10.73
CA LYS A 190 23.54 -15.51 -10.67
C LYS A 190 24.04 -15.95 -12.04
N LEU A 191 23.25 -15.79 -13.08
CA LEU A 191 23.65 -16.12 -14.47
C LEU A 191 24.61 -15.08 -15.06
N ASN A 192 24.92 -14.00 -14.33
CA ASN A 192 25.79 -12.92 -14.76
C ASN A 192 25.47 -12.38 -16.18
N ILE A 193 24.18 -12.12 -16.44
CA ILE A 193 23.69 -11.67 -17.76
C ILE A 193 24.26 -10.30 -18.15
N PHE A 194 24.72 -9.53 -17.18
CA PHE A 194 25.35 -8.21 -17.39
C PHE A 194 26.83 -8.26 -16.98
N PRO A 195 27.71 -8.87 -17.78
CA PRO A 195 29.13 -8.91 -17.48
C PRO A 195 29.78 -7.52 -17.63
N GLY A 196 30.82 -7.25 -16.84
CA GLY A 196 31.61 -6.01 -16.99
C GLY A 196 31.03 -4.78 -16.27
N ILE A 197 29.98 -4.94 -15.47
CA ILE A 197 29.43 -3.89 -14.59
C ILE A 197 29.41 -4.36 -13.13
N ASP A 198 29.24 -3.42 -12.20
CA ASP A 198 29.17 -3.72 -10.77
C ASP A 198 28.03 -4.69 -10.44
N LYS A 199 28.25 -5.54 -9.44
CA LYS A 199 27.25 -6.55 -9.01
C LYS A 199 25.91 -5.91 -8.64
N GLU A 200 25.94 -4.78 -7.95
CA GLU A 200 24.75 -4.04 -7.55
C GLU A 200 24.02 -3.43 -8.76
N GLN A 201 24.78 -2.89 -9.70
CA GLN A 201 24.25 -2.37 -10.97
C GLN A 201 23.58 -3.49 -11.78
N ALA A 202 24.25 -4.63 -11.92
CA ALA A 202 23.70 -5.80 -12.60
C ALA A 202 22.43 -6.30 -11.94
N ALA A 203 22.39 -6.32 -10.60
CA ALA A 203 21.20 -6.71 -9.83
C ALA A 203 20.05 -5.72 -10.01
N ALA A 204 20.31 -4.40 -10.09
CA ALA A 204 19.27 -3.40 -10.36
C ALA A 204 18.63 -3.59 -11.74
N ARG A 205 19.44 -3.89 -12.78
CA ARG A 205 18.95 -4.23 -14.12
C ARG A 205 18.16 -5.53 -14.15
N ALA A 206 18.67 -6.57 -13.47
CA ALA A 206 17.99 -7.85 -13.32
C ALA A 206 16.61 -7.68 -12.65
N MET A 207 16.55 -6.90 -11.58
CA MET A 207 15.30 -6.59 -10.88
C MET A 207 14.30 -5.84 -11.78
N SER A 208 14.79 -4.92 -12.60
CA SER A 208 13.98 -4.17 -13.57
C SER A 208 13.37 -5.08 -14.64
N ILE A 209 14.11 -6.07 -15.13
CA ILE A 209 13.59 -7.13 -16.02
C ILE A 209 12.54 -7.96 -15.28
N GLY A 210 12.79 -8.30 -14.01
CA GLY A 210 11.82 -8.99 -13.15
C GLY A 210 10.48 -8.26 -13.04
N VAL A 211 10.49 -6.92 -13.01
CA VAL A 211 9.28 -6.08 -13.00
C VAL A 211 8.46 -6.25 -14.28
N ILE A 212 9.10 -6.20 -15.46
CA ILE A 212 8.39 -6.40 -16.74
C ILE A 212 7.84 -7.82 -16.82
N THR A 213 8.67 -8.81 -16.52
CA THR A 213 8.28 -10.22 -16.53
C THR A 213 7.10 -10.47 -15.60
N GLY A 214 7.15 -9.89 -14.39
CA GLY A 214 6.06 -9.98 -13.43
C GLY A 214 4.75 -9.38 -13.94
N GLY A 215 4.79 -8.21 -14.58
CA GLY A 215 3.62 -7.60 -15.21
C GLY A 215 3.07 -8.43 -16.37
N THR A 216 3.95 -8.97 -17.19
CA THR A 216 3.59 -9.83 -18.32
C THR A 216 2.89 -11.09 -17.82
N ILE A 217 3.44 -11.77 -16.83
CA ILE A 217 2.85 -12.97 -16.23
C ILE A 217 1.50 -12.65 -15.58
N GLN A 218 1.32 -11.48 -14.96
CA GLN A 218 0.01 -11.07 -14.44
C GLN A 218 -1.07 -10.99 -15.53
N ALA A 219 -0.74 -10.45 -16.70
CA ALA A 219 -1.68 -10.37 -17.81
C ALA A 219 -1.98 -11.77 -18.39
N PHE A 220 -0.94 -12.54 -18.70
CA PHE A 220 -1.10 -13.88 -19.27
C PHE A 220 -1.80 -14.86 -18.32
N PHE A 221 -1.56 -14.78 -17.02
CA PHE A 221 -2.24 -15.62 -16.03
C PHE A 221 -3.76 -15.39 -15.99
N GLN A 222 -4.21 -14.15 -16.18
CA GLN A 222 -5.64 -13.83 -16.17
C GLN A 222 -6.35 -14.17 -17.49
N LEU A 223 -5.65 -14.15 -18.61
CA LEU A 223 -6.22 -14.35 -19.95
C LEU A 223 -7.03 -15.65 -20.09
N PRO A 224 -6.57 -16.84 -19.65
CA PRO A 224 -7.36 -18.07 -19.73
C PRO A 224 -8.70 -17.98 -18.98
N PHE A 225 -8.73 -17.27 -17.85
CA PHE A 225 -9.95 -17.08 -17.08
C PHE A 225 -10.93 -16.15 -17.82
N VAL A 226 -10.41 -15.08 -18.47
CA VAL A 226 -11.23 -14.21 -19.32
C VAL A 226 -11.83 -15.01 -20.48
N ILE A 227 -11.03 -15.81 -21.17
CA ILE A 227 -11.52 -16.64 -22.31
C ILE A 227 -12.60 -17.63 -21.84
N LYS A 228 -12.44 -18.24 -20.66
CA LYS A 228 -13.43 -19.16 -20.09
C LYS A 228 -14.79 -18.51 -19.81
N THR A 229 -14.86 -17.19 -19.67
CA THR A 229 -16.14 -16.48 -19.52
C THR A 229 -16.91 -16.32 -20.84
N GLY A 230 -16.32 -16.76 -21.96
CA GLY A 230 -16.92 -16.67 -23.31
C GLY A 230 -16.67 -15.33 -24.00
N TRP A 231 -15.89 -14.43 -23.39
CA TRP A 231 -15.45 -13.18 -23.99
C TRP A 231 -14.08 -13.34 -24.64
N LYS A 232 -13.88 -12.67 -25.76
CA LYS A 232 -12.59 -12.61 -26.44
C LYS A 232 -12.04 -11.20 -26.35
N VAL A 233 -10.73 -11.06 -26.34
CA VAL A 233 -10.06 -9.77 -26.45
C VAL A 233 -9.22 -9.73 -27.72
N GLY A 234 -9.34 -8.65 -28.46
CA GLY A 234 -8.65 -8.47 -29.72
C GLY A 234 -8.58 -7.00 -30.11
N PHE A 235 -7.71 -6.69 -31.04
CA PHE A 235 -7.58 -5.35 -31.58
C PHE A 235 -8.68 -5.03 -32.59
N THR A 236 -9.09 -3.77 -32.61
CA THR A 236 -9.98 -3.22 -33.64
C THR A 236 -9.37 -1.92 -34.19
N SER A 237 -9.95 -1.37 -35.26
CA SER A 237 -9.42 -0.12 -35.83
C SER A 237 -9.59 1.06 -34.87
N LEU A 238 -8.64 2.00 -34.88
CA LEU A 238 -8.69 3.20 -34.03
C LEU A 238 -9.97 4.01 -34.29
N LYS A 239 -10.42 4.08 -35.56
CA LYS A 239 -11.69 4.73 -35.90
C LYS A 239 -12.86 4.11 -35.12
N LYS A 240 -13.01 2.77 -35.13
CA LYS A 240 -14.04 2.07 -34.36
C LYS A 240 -13.87 2.27 -32.86
N THR A 241 -12.64 2.30 -32.37
CA THR A 241 -12.32 2.53 -30.97
C THR A 241 -12.82 3.88 -30.48
N PHE A 242 -12.51 4.98 -31.16
CA PHE A 242 -12.91 6.33 -30.73
C PHE A 242 -14.36 6.69 -31.09
N THR A 243 -15.01 5.95 -31.98
CA THR A 243 -16.42 6.17 -32.31
C THR A 243 -17.37 5.34 -31.44
N ASN A 244 -16.90 4.27 -30.80
CA ASN A 244 -17.73 3.41 -29.95
C ASN A 244 -18.32 4.18 -28.75
N PRO A 245 -19.66 4.11 -28.50
CA PRO A 245 -20.29 4.83 -27.41
C PRO A 245 -19.74 4.48 -26.02
N GLY A 246 -19.46 3.20 -25.78
CA GLY A 246 -18.91 2.73 -24.51
C GLY A 246 -17.50 3.26 -24.22
N THR A 247 -16.61 3.30 -25.23
CA THR A 247 -15.26 3.87 -25.05
C THR A 247 -15.29 5.38 -24.85
N LYS A 248 -16.21 6.11 -25.50
CA LYS A 248 -16.43 7.54 -25.23
C LYS A 248 -16.84 7.78 -23.78
N LYS A 249 -17.76 6.95 -23.24
CA LYS A 249 -18.18 7.00 -21.85
C LYS A 249 -17.00 6.69 -20.91
N VAL A 250 -16.21 5.69 -21.24
CA VAL A 250 -14.98 5.34 -20.48
C VAL A 250 -13.99 6.51 -20.44
N ILE A 251 -13.69 7.13 -21.59
CA ILE A 251 -12.80 8.31 -21.65
C ILE A 251 -13.35 9.47 -20.83
N ALA A 252 -14.63 9.77 -20.92
CA ALA A 252 -15.25 10.85 -20.17
C ALA A 252 -15.17 10.66 -18.65
N LEU A 253 -15.18 9.41 -18.18
CA LEU A 253 -15.04 9.08 -16.75
C LEU A 253 -13.57 9.01 -16.30
N ILE A 254 -12.65 8.59 -17.18
CA ILE A 254 -11.23 8.46 -16.86
C ILE A 254 -10.58 9.83 -16.60
N ILE A 255 -10.83 10.83 -17.44
CA ILE A 255 -10.15 12.13 -17.37
C ILE A 255 -10.32 12.82 -16.00
N PRO A 256 -11.56 13.02 -15.47
CA PRO A 256 -11.74 13.59 -14.15
C PRO A 256 -11.11 12.73 -13.03
N THR A 257 -11.16 11.39 -13.18
CA THR A 257 -10.59 10.46 -12.20
C THR A 257 -9.07 10.61 -12.12
N ILE A 258 -8.38 10.69 -13.27
CA ILE A 258 -6.92 10.90 -13.31
C ILE A 258 -6.57 12.22 -12.63
N ILE A 259 -7.27 13.31 -12.92
CA ILE A 259 -7.01 14.62 -12.32
C ILE A 259 -7.18 14.58 -10.80
N GLY A 260 -8.26 13.97 -10.31
CA GLY A 260 -8.51 13.84 -8.87
C GLY A 260 -7.46 13.00 -8.15
N MET A 261 -6.96 11.94 -8.79
CA MET A 261 -5.98 11.04 -8.21
C MET A 261 -4.53 11.49 -8.37
N ALA A 262 -4.25 12.31 -9.39
CA ALA A 262 -2.91 12.87 -9.61
C ALA A 262 -2.40 13.60 -8.36
N THR A 263 -3.30 14.29 -7.63
CA THR A 263 -2.97 15.02 -6.40
C THR A 263 -2.32 14.10 -5.35
N TYR A 264 -2.86 12.90 -5.14
CA TYR A 264 -2.29 11.93 -4.20
C TYR A 264 -0.94 11.37 -4.68
N GLN A 265 -0.81 11.14 -6.00
CA GLN A 265 0.43 10.59 -6.56
C GLN A 265 1.57 11.61 -6.58
N LEU A 266 1.25 12.90 -6.65
CA LEU A 266 2.23 13.97 -6.55
C LEU A 266 2.97 13.98 -5.21
N ASN A 267 2.34 13.49 -4.13
CA ASN A 267 2.99 13.38 -2.83
C ASN A 267 4.22 12.45 -2.85
N ASP A 268 4.04 11.25 -3.42
CA ASP A 268 5.12 10.27 -3.54
C ASP A 268 6.22 10.80 -4.47
N LEU A 269 5.83 11.50 -5.55
CA LEU A 269 6.76 12.11 -6.50
C LEU A 269 7.62 13.20 -5.85
N VAL A 270 6.99 14.15 -5.16
CA VAL A 270 7.69 15.28 -4.51
C VAL A 270 8.59 14.78 -3.38
N SER A 271 8.10 13.90 -2.52
CA SER A 271 8.90 13.32 -1.43
C SER A 271 10.12 12.55 -1.96
N THR A 272 9.95 11.77 -3.03
CA THR A 272 11.06 11.03 -3.66
C THR A 272 12.03 11.98 -4.37
N ALA A 273 11.55 13.05 -5.02
CA ALA A 273 12.41 14.04 -5.63
C ALA A 273 13.26 14.80 -4.60
N LEU A 274 12.68 15.16 -3.46
CA LEU A 274 13.42 15.75 -2.35
C LEU A 274 14.44 14.77 -1.78
N ALA A 275 14.07 13.50 -1.61
CA ALA A 275 14.95 12.45 -1.11
C ALA A 275 16.16 12.21 -2.02
N GLY A 276 15.95 12.10 -3.34
CA GLY A 276 17.02 11.91 -4.30
C GLY A 276 17.99 13.08 -4.36
N ARG A 277 17.51 14.31 -4.09
CA ARG A 277 18.35 15.51 -3.99
C ARG A 277 19.03 15.68 -2.63
N ALA A 278 18.56 15.01 -1.60
CA ALA A 278 19.07 15.15 -0.24
C ALA A 278 20.36 14.34 0.01
N GLY A 279 20.59 13.28 -0.75
CA GLY A 279 21.80 12.47 -0.68
C GLY A 279 21.59 11.00 -1.01
N GLU A 280 22.69 10.28 -1.16
CA GLU A 280 22.72 8.87 -1.50
C GLU A 280 22.15 7.99 -0.39
N GLY A 281 21.34 7.00 -0.78
CA GLY A 281 20.73 6.03 0.12
C GLY A 281 19.47 6.54 0.82
N ILE A 282 19.05 7.78 0.60
CA ILE A 282 17.87 8.36 1.27
C ILE A 282 16.58 7.84 0.64
N VAL A 283 16.50 7.75 -0.69
CA VAL A 283 15.31 7.22 -1.37
C VAL A 283 15.04 5.78 -0.95
N SER A 284 16.07 4.94 -1.00
CA SER A 284 15.96 3.53 -0.63
C SER A 284 15.65 3.34 0.86
N SER A 285 16.28 4.10 1.75
CA SER A 285 16.00 4.06 3.19
C SER A 285 14.54 4.44 3.52
N LEU A 286 13.99 5.48 2.86
CA LEU A 286 12.57 5.84 2.97
C LEU A 286 11.66 4.70 2.50
N GLN A 287 11.97 4.07 1.37
CA GLN A 287 11.18 2.96 0.82
C GLN A 287 11.19 1.74 1.73
N TYR A 288 12.36 1.34 2.27
CA TYR A 288 12.45 0.22 3.22
C TYR A 288 11.68 0.49 4.51
N SER A 289 11.83 1.69 5.04
CA SER A 289 11.10 2.12 6.24
C SER A 289 9.58 2.13 6.03
N LEU A 290 9.11 2.74 4.94
CA LEU A 290 7.68 2.74 4.57
C LEU A 290 7.13 1.32 4.41
N ARG A 291 7.94 0.41 3.87
CA ARG A 291 7.50 -0.98 3.67
C ARG A 291 7.24 -1.71 4.97
N LEU A 292 8.08 -1.49 6.00
CA LEU A 292 7.84 -2.02 7.34
C LEU A 292 6.58 -1.41 7.98
N GLN A 293 6.40 -0.11 7.87
CA GLN A 293 5.20 0.58 8.36
C GLN A 293 3.93 0.06 7.64
N GLU A 294 3.96 -0.10 6.32
CA GLU A 294 2.83 -0.60 5.53
C GLU A 294 2.46 -2.05 5.87
N LEU A 295 3.43 -2.89 6.24
CA LEU A 295 3.15 -4.25 6.70
C LEU A 295 2.28 -4.21 7.96
N ILE A 296 2.65 -3.40 8.95
CA ILE A 296 1.91 -3.24 10.20
C ILE A 296 0.51 -2.69 9.92
N LEU A 297 0.42 -1.61 9.14
CA LEU A 297 -0.87 -1.01 8.74
C LEU A 297 -1.75 -2.00 7.99
N GLY A 298 -1.14 -2.83 7.16
CA GLY A 298 -1.85 -3.81 6.35
C GLY A 298 -2.48 -4.94 7.14
N ILE A 299 -1.80 -5.39 8.18
CA ILE A 299 -2.31 -6.47 9.04
C ILE A 299 -3.48 -5.96 9.88
N PHE A 300 -3.36 -4.79 10.48
CA PHE A 300 -4.33 -4.29 11.46
C PHE A 300 -5.33 -3.28 10.90
N ALA A 301 -4.86 -2.15 10.37
CA ALA A 301 -5.74 -1.05 10.00
C ALA A 301 -6.62 -1.35 8.78
N VAL A 302 -6.06 -2.02 7.75
CA VAL A 302 -6.83 -2.36 6.56
C VAL A 302 -7.89 -3.42 6.87
N SER A 303 -7.55 -4.41 7.69
CA SER A 303 -8.50 -5.46 8.09
C SER A 303 -9.70 -4.89 8.83
N ILE A 304 -9.48 -3.93 9.74
CA ILE A 304 -10.56 -3.27 10.48
C ILE A 304 -11.35 -2.34 9.54
N GLY A 305 -10.67 -1.55 8.72
CA GLY A 305 -11.31 -0.58 7.83
C GLY A 305 -12.24 -1.22 6.79
N THR A 306 -11.86 -2.38 6.24
CA THR A 306 -12.70 -3.09 5.25
C THR A 306 -13.96 -3.69 5.83
N VAL A 307 -13.94 -4.09 7.11
CA VAL A 307 -15.11 -4.66 7.79
C VAL A 307 -16.04 -3.55 8.30
N ILE A 308 -15.48 -2.44 8.74
CA ILE A 308 -16.25 -1.39 9.42
C ILE A 308 -17.12 -0.56 8.45
N LEU A 309 -16.69 -0.35 7.21
CA LEU A 309 -17.42 0.48 6.26
C LEU A 309 -18.83 -0.04 5.93
N PRO A 310 -19.03 -1.33 5.59
CA PRO A 310 -20.36 -1.87 5.34
C PRO A 310 -21.29 -1.78 6.57
N ASP A 311 -20.73 -2.06 7.76
CA ASP A 311 -21.49 -2.01 9.00
C ASP A 311 -21.92 -0.59 9.35
N LEU A 312 -21.01 0.39 9.26
CA LEU A 312 -21.32 1.81 9.45
C LEU A 312 -22.35 2.31 8.44
N ALA A 313 -22.23 1.89 7.16
CA ALA A 313 -23.19 2.25 6.14
C ALA A 313 -24.59 1.65 6.42
N GLY A 314 -24.64 0.42 6.92
CA GLY A 314 -25.86 -0.25 7.35
C GLY A 314 -26.55 0.51 8.50
N LEU A 315 -25.77 0.90 9.51
CA LEU A 315 -26.27 1.66 10.66
C LEU A 315 -26.73 3.07 10.26
N ALA A 316 -25.97 3.75 9.42
CA ALA A 316 -26.34 5.07 8.89
C ALA A 316 -27.65 5.03 8.06
N LYS A 317 -27.82 3.99 7.23
CA LYS A 317 -29.06 3.79 6.44
C LYS A 317 -30.28 3.56 7.31
N LYS A 318 -30.10 2.86 8.45
CA LYS A 318 -31.16 2.60 9.43
C LYS A 318 -31.37 3.73 10.44
N ALA A 319 -30.59 4.82 10.34
CA ALA A 319 -30.55 5.93 11.28
C ALA A 319 -30.26 5.51 12.75
N GLN A 320 -29.52 4.43 12.93
CA GLN A 320 -29.07 3.91 14.23
C GLN A 320 -27.81 4.65 14.68
N TRP A 321 -27.95 5.92 15.09
CA TRP A 321 -26.80 6.79 15.32
C TRP A 321 -26.02 6.49 16.60
N GLU A 322 -26.67 5.95 17.62
CA GLU A 322 -25.99 5.55 18.84
C GLU A 322 -25.02 4.39 18.59
N GLU A 323 -25.50 3.35 17.93
CA GLU A 323 -24.67 2.20 17.52
C GLU A 323 -23.57 2.62 16.53
N TYR A 324 -23.88 3.55 15.62
CA TYR A 324 -22.91 4.12 14.69
C TYR A 324 -21.76 4.80 15.44
N ASN A 325 -22.05 5.69 16.39
CA ASN A 325 -21.07 6.42 17.18
C ASN A 325 -20.25 5.45 18.05
N LYS A 326 -20.90 4.47 18.67
CA LYS A 326 -20.25 3.42 19.47
C LYS A 326 -19.31 2.56 18.61
N MET A 327 -19.76 2.17 17.42
CA MET A 327 -18.93 1.37 16.51
C MET A 327 -17.70 2.16 16.04
N LEU A 328 -17.86 3.41 15.63
CA LEU A 328 -16.76 4.28 15.22
C LEU A 328 -15.74 4.47 16.35
N LEU A 329 -16.22 4.80 17.56
CA LEU A 329 -15.37 4.97 18.74
C LEU A 329 -14.60 3.69 19.09
N ASN A 330 -15.28 2.54 19.09
CA ASN A 330 -14.65 1.26 19.37
C ASN A 330 -13.56 0.91 18.34
N ALA A 331 -13.79 1.20 17.07
CA ALA A 331 -12.78 0.99 16.04
C ALA A 331 -11.54 1.85 16.24
N ILE A 332 -11.72 3.12 16.57
CA ILE A 332 -10.61 4.02 16.88
C ILE A 332 -9.85 3.53 18.13
N LYS A 333 -10.55 3.08 19.17
CA LYS A 333 -9.92 2.53 20.37
C LYS A 333 -9.14 1.23 20.10
N ILE A 334 -9.66 0.34 19.24
CA ILE A 334 -8.93 -0.87 18.84
C ILE A 334 -7.65 -0.52 18.11
N ILE A 335 -7.70 0.45 17.18
CA ILE A 335 -6.50 0.93 16.48
C ILE A 335 -5.50 1.55 17.48
N ALA A 336 -5.96 2.34 18.45
CA ALA A 336 -5.08 2.90 19.48
C ALA A 336 -4.42 1.80 20.32
N MET A 337 -5.21 0.79 20.75
CA MET A 337 -4.73 -0.35 21.53
C MET A 337 -3.66 -1.19 20.82
N VAL A 338 -3.66 -1.18 19.47
CA VAL A 338 -2.70 -1.94 18.66
C VAL A 338 -1.52 -1.06 18.21
N CYS A 339 -1.82 0.09 17.58
CA CYS A 339 -0.78 0.89 16.92
C CYS A 339 0.12 1.65 17.90
N ILE A 340 -0.42 2.13 19.04
CA ILE A 340 0.39 2.86 20.02
C ILE A 340 1.45 1.94 20.67
N PRO A 341 1.11 0.75 21.21
CA PRO A 341 2.13 -0.16 21.74
C PRO A 341 3.15 -0.60 20.71
N ILE A 342 2.73 -0.90 19.47
CA ILE A 342 3.64 -1.25 18.38
C ILE A 342 4.61 -0.10 18.10
N THR A 343 4.14 1.16 18.14
CA THR A 343 5.03 2.32 17.97
C THR A 343 6.11 2.34 19.05
N PHE A 344 5.74 2.27 20.34
CA PHE A 344 6.70 2.29 21.45
C PHE A 344 7.68 1.11 21.39
N TYR A 345 7.17 -0.08 21.12
CA TYR A 345 8.00 -1.27 20.96
C TYR A 345 8.99 -1.13 19.80
N SER A 346 8.52 -0.64 18.65
CA SER A 346 9.36 -0.48 17.45
C SER A 346 10.41 0.64 17.60
N LEU A 347 10.19 1.63 18.44
CA LEU A 347 11.19 2.66 18.75
C LEU A 347 12.40 2.08 19.49
N ILE A 348 12.20 1.04 20.31
CA ILE A 348 13.28 0.37 21.05
C ILE A 348 13.96 -0.69 20.17
N THR A 349 13.18 -1.51 19.46
CA THR A 349 13.67 -2.70 18.74
C THR A 349 13.86 -2.46 17.24
N GLY A 350 13.75 -1.22 16.78
CA GLY A 350 13.76 -0.87 15.36
C GLY A 350 15.04 -1.28 14.62
N ARG A 351 16.19 -1.22 15.29
CA ARG A 351 17.47 -1.64 14.72
C ARG A 351 17.48 -3.13 14.40
N GLU A 352 17.03 -3.95 15.33
CA GLU A 352 16.95 -5.39 15.19
C GLU A 352 15.88 -5.81 14.18
N ILE A 353 14.73 -5.12 14.14
CA ILE A 353 13.69 -5.35 13.13
C ILE A 353 14.25 -5.08 11.73
N ILE A 354 14.91 -3.95 11.50
CA ILE A 354 15.53 -3.61 10.22
C ILE A 354 16.64 -4.63 9.87
N SER A 355 17.48 -4.97 10.85
CA SER A 355 18.56 -5.95 10.67
C SER A 355 18.01 -7.33 10.35
N LEU A 356 16.98 -7.78 11.04
CA LEU A 356 16.33 -9.07 10.81
C LEU A 356 15.80 -9.18 9.37
N VAL A 357 15.18 -8.11 8.86
CA VAL A 357 14.53 -8.13 7.55
C VAL A 357 15.52 -7.86 6.41
N PHE A 358 16.42 -6.90 6.57
CA PHE A 358 17.20 -6.36 5.46
C PHE A 358 18.70 -6.59 5.53
N LYS A 359 19.32 -6.79 6.71
CA LYS A 359 20.78 -6.86 6.86
C LYS A 359 21.40 -7.95 5.97
N SER A 360 22.43 -7.58 5.22
CA SER A 360 23.19 -8.44 4.30
C SER A 360 24.57 -7.81 4.04
N ASN A 361 25.37 -8.39 3.15
CA ASN A 361 26.65 -7.79 2.79
C ASN A 361 26.48 -6.41 2.12
N ALA A 362 25.49 -6.25 1.23
CA ALA A 362 25.20 -4.97 0.59
C ALA A 362 24.43 -4.02 1.51
N PHE A 363 23.55 -4.54 2.37
CA PHE A 363 22.82 -3.77 3.38
C PHE A 363 23.55 -3.89 4.73
N ASN A 364 24.63 -3.14 4.86
CA ASN A 364 25.52 -3.15 6.01
C ASN A 364 24.96 -2.35 7.21
N ASP A 365 25.77 -2.19 8.28
CA ASP A 365 25.36 -1.46 9.48
C ASP A 365 25.09 0.04 9.22
N GLU A 366 25.75 0.64 8.24
CA GLU A 366 25.47 2.00 7.80
C GLU A 366 24.07 2.10 7.16
N SER A 367 23.72 1.14 6.30
CA SER A 367 22.38 1.02 5.71
C SER A 367 21.30 0.82 6.78
N VAL A 368 21.59 0.01 7.81
CA VAL A 368 20.71 -0.16 8.98
C VAL A 368 20.52 1.18 9.70
N ALA A 369 21.59 1.90 9.98
CA ALA A 369 21.54 3.19 10.67
C ALA A 369 20.78 4.25 9.86
N LYS A 370 21.05 4.37 8.55
CA LYS A 370 20.31 5.26 7.64
C LYS A 370 18.81 4.95 7.64
N THR A 371 18.46 3.67 7.53
CA THR A 371 17.04 3.25 7.52
C THR A 371 16.38 3.45 8.87
N LEU A 372 17.08 3.19 9.99
CA LEU A 372 16.57 3.41 11.33
C LEU A 372 16.25 4.87 11.58
N SER A 373 17.12 5.79 11.17
CA SER A 373 16.91 7.23 11.36
C SER A 373 15.62 7.74 10.70
N VAL A 374 15.23 7.13 9.60
CA VAL A 374 13.97 7.40 8.88
C VAL A 374 12.80 6.65 9.53
N PHE A 375 13.03 5.39 9.93
CA PHE A 375 12.00 4.51 10.48
C PHE A 375 11.38 5.04 11.78
N ILE A 376 12.20 5.63 12.66
CA ILE A 376 11.74 6.24 13.90
C ILE A 376 10.62 7.27 13.63
N PHE A 377 10.80 8.12 12.64
CA PHE A 377 9.80 9.14 12.30
C PHE A 377 8.58 8.56 11.57
N HIS A 378 8.77 7.59 10.69
CA HIS A 378 7.63 6.91 10.05
C HIS A 378 6.77 6.15 11.06
N ILE A 379 7.40 5.43 11.99
CA ILE A 379 6.65 4.64 12.99
C ILE A 379 5.92 5.54 14.00
N ALA A 380 6.46 6.71 14.31
CA ALA A 380 5.79 7.70 15.16
C ALA A 380 4.45 8.17 14.58
N GLY A 381 4.32 8.21 13.25
CA GLY A 381 3.07 8.53 12.56
C GLY A 381 2.07 7.37 12.42
N LEU A 382 2.44 6.15 12.80
CA LEU A 382 1.68 4.93 12.55
C LEU A 382 0.21 5.02 13.00
N PHE A 383 0.00 5.47 14.25
CA PHE A 383 -1.33 5.60 14.84
C PHE A 383 -2.22 6.54 14.03
N PHE A 384 -1.72 7.71 13.66
CA PHE A 384 -2.50 8.71 12.93
C PHE A 384 -2.86 8.23 11.52
N ILE A 385 -1.92 7.61 10.81
CA ILE A 385 -2.18 7.01 9.49
C ILE A 385 -3.25 5.91 9.60
N ALA A 386 -3.19 5.08 10.64
CA ALA A 386 -4.17 4.02 10.88
C ALA A 386 -5.56 4.58 11.21
N VAL A 387 -5.65 5.60 12.05
CA VAL A 387 -6.91 6.27 12.44
C VAL A 387 -7.56 6.94 11.21
N ASN A 388 -6.78 7.59 10.34
CA ASN A 388 -7.30 8.18 9.11
C ASN A 388 -7.99 7.15 8.21
N ARG A 389 -7.50 5.90 8.19
CA ARG A 389 -8.11 4.78 7.44
C ARG A 389 -9.40 4.25 8.08
N ILE A 390 -9.73 4.65 9.31
CA ILE A 390 -10.97 4.29 10.00
C ILE A 390 -11.98 5.43 9.95
N ILE A 391 -11.54 6.67 10.16
CA ILE A 391 -12.46 7.83 10.20
C ILE A 391 -12.98 8.17 8.80
N SER A 392 -12.16 8.09 7.74
CA SER A 392 -12.62 8.40 6.38
C SER A 392 -13.81 7.54 5.92
N PRO A 393 -13.84 6.20 6.13
CA PRO A 393 -15.03 5.39 5.89
C PRO A 393 -16.29 5.84 6.61
N ALA A 394 -16.19 6.44 7.80
CA ALA A 394 -17.36 6.96 8.51
C ALA A 394 -18.05 8.08 7.72
N PHE A 395 -17.29 8.96 7.07
CA PHE A 395 -17.84 9.97 6.16
C PHE A 395 -18.48 9.33 4.93
N TYR A 396 -17.82 8.34 4.33
CA TYR A 396 -18.34 7.64 3.15
C TYR A 396 -19.64 6.89 3.45
N ALA A 397 -19.77 6.32 4.63
CA ALA A 397 -21.00 5.66 5.10
C ALA A 397 -22.22 6.60 5.15
N GLN A 398 -22.00 7.91 5.32
CA GLN A 398 -23.03 8.93 5.26
C GLN A 398 -23.09 9.66 3.89
N GLY A 399 -22.42 9.16 2.85
CA GLY A 399 -22.39 9.73 1.52
C GLY A 399 -21.55 11.00 1.39
N ASN A 400 -20.78 11.37 2.42
CA ASN A 400 -19.95 12.57 2.42
C ASN A 400 -18.51 12.23 2.00
N THR A 401 -18.20 12.43 0.72
CA THR A 401 -16.84 12.26 0.19
C THR A 401 -16.04 13.57 0.20
N LYS A 402 -16.71 14.72 0.26
CA LYS A 402 -16.07 16.02 0.12
C LYS A 402 -15.15 16.36 1.29
N LEU A 403 -15.61 16.15 2.52
CA LEU A 403 -14.84 16.52 3.71
C LEU A 403 -13.54 15.70 3.89
N PRO A 404 -13.54 14.36 3.75
CA PRO A 404 -12.28 13.60 3.76
C PRO A 404 -11.33 13.99 2.64
N THR A 405 -11.86 14.31 1.44
CA THR A 405 -11.03 14.78 0.33
C THR A 405 -10.39 16.14 0.65
N LEU A 406 -11.16 17.08 1.23
CA LEU A 406 -10.62 18.38 1.64
C LEU A 406 -9.54 18.23 2.71
N ALA A 407 -9.76 17.38 3.75
CA ALA A 407 -8.76 17.08 4.76
C ALA A 407 -7.48 16.50 4.12
N GLY A 408 -7.63 15.58 3.16
CA GLY A 408 -6.52 15.01 2.40
C GLY A 408 -5.73 16.04 1.60
N ILE A 409 -6.41 16.97 0.91
CA ILE A 409 -5.74 18.04 0.13
C ILE A 409 -4.95 18.98 1.05
N ILE A 410 -5.54 19.40 2.17
CA ILE A 410 -4.85 20.28 3.14
C ILE A 410 -3.63 19.55 3.73
N SER A 411 -3.81 18.29 4.13
CA SER A 411 -2.72 17.45 4.65
C SER A 411 -1.61 17.24 3.63
N PHE A 412 -1.97 17.04 2.37
CA PHE A 412 -1.01 16.95 1.26
C PHE A 412 -0.19 18.23 1.10
N GLY A 413 -0.86 19.39 1.08
CA GLY A 413 -0.16 20.68 1.03
C GLY A 413 0.78 20.88 2.22
N ALA A 414 0.34 20.54 3.42
CA ALA A 414 1.17 20.57 4.62
C ALA A 414 2.38 19.61 4.51
N ASN A 415 2.18 18.41 3.98
CA ASN A 415 3.28 17.47 3.77
C ASN A 415 4.35 18.01 2.82
N ILE A 416 3.97 18.64 1.71
CA ILE A 416 4.94 19.23 0.78
C ILE A 416 5.75 20.33 1.48
N ILE A 417 5.08 21.23 2.21
CA ILE A 417 5.74 22.32 2.92
C ILE A 417 6.70 21.77 3.97
N PHE A 418 6.24 20.84 4.79
CA PHE A 418 7.06 20.23 5.84
C PHE A 418 8.22 19.41 5.26
N ALA A 419 7.97 18.63 4.19
CA ALA A 419 9.02 17.84 3.55
C ALA A 419 10.12 18.75 2.98
N PHE A 420 9.74 19.87 2.35
CA PHE A 420 10.70 20.83 1.84
C PHE A 420 11.52 21.47 2.97
N VAL A 421 10.85 21.97 4.02
CA VAL A 421 11.52 22.64 5.15
C VAL A 421 12.40 21.68 5.94
N PHE A 422 11.86 20.52 6.33
CA PHE A 422 12.59 19.56 7.17
C PHE A 422 13.69 18.82 6.41
N CYS A 423 13.56 18.66 5.09
CA CYS A 423 14.60 18.08 4.26
C CYS A 423 15.90 18.93 4.30
N ILE A 424 15.77 20.25 4.42
CA ILE A 424 16.93 21.14 4.54
C ILE A 424 17.75 20.83 5.79
N PHE A 425 17.07 20.60 6.94
CA PHE A 425 17.72 20.40 8.22
C PHE A 425 18.07 18.93 8.51
N TRP A 426 17.18 18.01 8.17
CA TRP A 426 17.28 16.60 8.57
C TRP A 426 17.26 15.60 7.42
N LYS A 427 17.30 16.05 6.17
CA LYS A 427 17.32 15.18 4.99
C LYS A 427 16.21 14.10 5.02
N GLY A 428 16.59 12.82 4.94
CA GLY A 428 15.65 11.68 4.95
C GLY A 428 14.73 11.62 6.17
N PRO A 429 15.25 11.68 7.41
CA PRO A 429 14.45 11.80 8.63
C PRO A 429 13.43 12.94 8.58
N GLY A 430 13.80 14.09 8.02
CA GLY A 430 12.90 15.23 7.85
C GLY A 430 11.72 14.95 6.92
N ILE A 431 11.94 14.23 5.83
CA ILE A 431 10.87 13.82 4.89
C ILE A 431 9.92 12.83 5.59
N ALA A 432 10.45 11.89 6.37
CA ALA A 432 9.65 10.95 7.15
C ALA A 432 8.80 11.65 8.24
N LEU A 433 9.39 12.62 8.92
CA LEU A 433 8.69 13.44 9.92
C LEU A 433 7.56 14.25 9.26
N ALA A 434 7.79 14.82 8.08
CA ALA A 434 6.77 15.54 7.33
C ALA A 434 5.53 14.67 7.04
N LEU A 435 5.72 13.43 6.61
CA LEU A 435 4.63 12.47 6.37
C LEU A 435 3.85 12.19 7.66
N SER A 436 4.53 12.01 8.77
CA SER A 436 3.91 11.75 10.06
C SER A 436 3.12 12.95 10.57
N LEU A 437 3.69 14.16 10.53
CA LEU A 437 2.99 15.38 10.94
C LEU A 437 1.81 15.73 10.02
N SER A 438 1.94 15.54 8.73
CA SER A 438 0.81 15.73 7.81
C SER A 438 -0.34 14.75 8.10
N SER A 439 -0.02 13.52 8.52
CA SER A 439 -1.01 12.55 8.97
C SER A 439 -1.71 12.97 10.26
N VAL A 440 -0.99 13.61 11.19
CA VAL A 440 -1.58 14.25 12.38
C VAL A 440 -2.56 15.34 11.99
N ILE A 441 -2.15 16.24 11.08
CA ILE A 441 -3.05 17.31 10.56
C ILE A 441 -4.30 16.70 9.94
N ASN A 442 -4.16 15.67 9.11
CA ASN A 442 -5.30 14.98 8.51
C ASN A 442 -6.26 14.40 9.58
N THR A 443 -5.70 13.76 10.61
CA THR A 443 -6.48 13.23 11.74
C THR A 443 -7.24 14.34 12.46
N ILE A 444 -6.58 15.45 12.78
CA ILE A 444 -7.20 16.59 13.45
C ILE A 444 -8.35 17.16 12.59
N LEU A 445 -8.10 17.37 11.30
CA LEU A 445 -9.12 17.86 10.38
C LEU A 445 -10.31 16.91 10.28
N LEU A 446 -10.07 15.61 10.17
CA LEU A 446 -11.15 14.61 10.15
C LEU A 446 -11.96 14.63 11.45
N PHE A 447 -11.34 14.74 12.62
CA PHE A 447 -12.06 14.89 13.89
C PHE A 447 -12.86 16.20 13.95
N ILE A 448 -12.30 17.32 13.48
CA ILE A 448 -13.03 18.59 13.40
C ILE A 448 -14.23 18.45 12.45
N PHE A 449 -14.06 17.77 11.32
CA PHE A 449 -15.10 17.61 10.31
C PHE A 449 -16.20 16.62 10.73
N LEU A 450 -15.97 15.74 11.72
CA LEU A 450 -17.02 14.87 12.26
C LEU A 450 -18.26 15.65 12.72
N LYS A 451 -18.10 16.90 13.17
CA LYS A 451 -19.22 17.75 13.57
C LYS A 451 -20.22 18.04 12.43
N TYR A 452 -19.81 17.87 11.18
CA TYR A 452 -20.66 18.08 10.02
C TYR A 452 -21.38 16.79 9.56
N LEU A 453 -21.12 15.67 10.21
CA LEU A 453 -21.87 14.45 10.01
C LEU A 453 -23.16 14.44 10.83
N LYS A 454 -24.21 13.79 10.29
CA LYS A 454 -25.51 13.69 10.97
C LYS A 454 -25.37 12.91 12.27
N ALA A 455 -25.97 13.43 13.33
CA ALA A 455 -26.10 12.79 14.65
C ALA A 455 -24.78 12.18 15.21
N THR A 456 -23.63 12.77 14.88
CA THR A 456 -22.32 12.35 15.38
C THR A 456 -21.96 13.17 16.62
N ASP A 457 -21.82 12.48 17.76
CA ASP A 457 -21.36 13.12 19.00
C ASP A 457 -19.83 13.28 18.98
N THR A 458 -19.38 14.26 18.21
CA THR A 458 -17.96 14.55 18.02
C THR A 458 -17.23 14.82 19.34
N LYS A 459 -17.86 15.53 20.29
CA LYS A 459 -17.22 15.86 21.58
C LYS A 459 -16.97 14.62 22.41
N ALA A 460 -17.95 13.72 22.53
CA ALA A 460 -17.82 12.47 23.24
C ALA A 460 -16.78 11.54 22.58
N ILE A 461 -16.79 11.42 21.25
CA ILE A 461 -15.83 10.62 20.49
C ILE A 461 -14.40 11.13 20.72
N VAL A 462 -14.16 12.44 20.54
CA VAL A 462 -12.81 13.03 20.70
C VAL A 462 -12.34 12.89 22.15
N LYS A 463 -13.16 13.26 23.14
CA LYS A 463 -12.82 13.14 24.56
C LYS A 463 -12.48 11.70 24.93
N SER A 464 -13.34 10.74 24.56
CA SER A 464 -13.13 9.33 24.88
C SER A 464 -11.89 8.76 24.18
N THR A 465 -11.64 9.16 22.91
CA THR A 465 -10.43 8.77 22.19
C THR A 465 -9.17 9.30 22.86
N LEU A 466 -9.13 10.60 23.23
CA LEU A 466 -7.98 11.20 23.88
C LEU A 466 -7.65 10.53 25.22
N ILE A 467 -8.66 10.34 26.07
CA ILE A 467 -8.48 9.66 27.37
C ILE A 467 -7.95 8.24 27.15
N TYR A 468 -8.51 7.53 26.17
CA TYR A 468 -8.07 6.18 25.88
C TYR A 468 -6.64 6.13 25.32
N CYS A 469 -6.29 7.03 24.41
CA CYS A 469 -4.94 7.13 23.88
C CYS A 469 -3.92 7.45 24.98
N LEU A 470 -4.22 8.39 25.90
CA LEU A 470 -3.36 8.69 27.04
C LEU A 470 -3.14 7.48 27.94
N LYS A 471 -4.22 6.71 28.23
CA LYS A 471 -4.12 5.45 28.97
C LYS A 471 -3.19 4.45 28.28
N ILE A 472 -3.37 4.22 26.96
CA ILE A 472 -2.55 3.27 26.20
C ILE A 472 -1.10 3.75 26.08
N ILE A 473 -0.86 5.06 25.91
CA ILE A 473 0.49 5.65 25.93
C ILE A 473 1.16 5.36 27.27
N LEU A 474 0.48 5.65 28.39
CA LEU A 474 1.02 5.38 29.73
C LEU A 474 1.40 3.90 29.90
N PHE A 475 0.51 3.00 29.51
CA PHE A 475 0.77 1.55 29.61
C PHE A 475 1.92 1.11 28.69
N SER A 476 2.01 1.70 27.49
CA SER A 476 3.11 1.42 26.57
C SER A 476 4.44 1.92 27.10
N VAL A 477 4.47 3.10 27.73
CA VAL A 477 5.68 3.62 28.41
C VAL A 477 6.11 2.69 29.53
N ILE A 478 5.18 2.29 30.42
CA ILE A 478 5.48 1.35 31.51
C ILE A 478 6.03 0.03 30.97
N ALA A 479 5.41 -0.54 29.93
CA ALA A 479 5.86 -1.77 29.31
C ALA A 479 7.21 -1.62 28.60
N SER A 480 7.54 -0.42 28.14
CA SER A 480 8.82 -0.10 27.47
C SER A 480 10.02 -0.05 28.42
N ILE A 481 9.81 0.30 29.69
CA ILE A 481 10.91 0.46 30.66
C ILE A 481 11.73 -0.85 30.82
N PRO A 482 11.14 -2.00 31.14
CA PRO A 482 11.93 -3.23 31.24
C PRO A 482 12.58 -3.63 29.92
N ILE A 483 11.90 -3.36 28.79
CA ILE A 483 12.45 -3.69 27.48
C ILE A 483 13.67 -2.86 27.16
N TYR A 484 13.68 -1.59 27.49
CA TYR A 484 14.82 -0.71 27.28
C TYR A 484 16.11 -1.25 27.95
N PHE A 485 15.99 -1.88 29.12
CA PHE A 485 17.13 -2.48 29.82
C PHE A 485 17.43 -3.94 29.40
N LEU A 486 16.40 -4.75 29.15
CA LEU A 486 16.57 -6.18 28.85
C LEU A 486 16.91 -6.45 27.39
N HIS A 487 16.41 -5.65 26.46
CA HIS A 487 16.65 -5.87 25.03
C HIS A 487 18.12 -5.84 24.64
N PRO A 488 18.95 -4.88 25.10
CA PRO A 488 20.40 -4.91 24.87
C PRO A 488 21.09 -6.16 25.43
N VAL A 489 20.61 -6.69 26.57
CA VAL A 489 21.15 -7.94 27.14
C VAL A 489 20.84 -9.13 26.25
N PHE A 490 19.59 -9.20 25.73
CA PHE A 490 19.24 -10.26 24.78
C PHE A 490 20.02 -10.15 23.47
N THR A 491 20.18 -8.94 22.93
CA THR A 491 20.97 -8.75 21.69
C THR A 491 22.42 -9.13 21.89
N ALA A 492 23.03 -8.79 23.00
CA ALA A 492 24.41 -9.18 23.33
C ALA A 492 24.55 -10.70 23.49
N HIS A 493 23.60 -11.36 24.16
CA HIS A 493 23.63 -12.82 24.38
C HIS A 493 23.52 -13.63 23.08
N PHE A 494 22.78 -13.13 22.09
CA PHE A 494 22.55 -13.82 20.82
C PHE A 494 23.38 -13.27 19.65
N ALA A 495 24.28 -12.30 19.87
CA ALA A 495 25.00 -11.57 18.82
C ALA A 495 25.72 -12.49 17.82
N ASP A 496 26.38 -13.57 18.31
CA ASP A 496 27.19 -14.46 17.50
C ASP A 496 26.39 -15.58 16.79
N LYS A 497 25.07 -15.63 16.98
CA LYS A 497 24.23 -16.73 16.45
C LYS A 497 23.63 -16.45 15.06
N GLY A 498 24.26 -15.55 14.30
CA GLY A 498 23.84 -15.20 12.95
C GLY A 498 22.58 -14.32 12.90
N ARG A 499 22.27 -13.81 11.71
CA ARG A 499 21.26 -12.77 11.49
C ARG A 499 19.87 -13.12 12.07
N PHE A 500 19.37 -14.31 11.79
CA PHE A 500 17.99 -14.69 12.15
C PHE A 500 17.84 -14.94 13.66
N ILE A 501 18.76 -15.67 14.25
CA ILE A 501 18.75 -15.98 15.68
C ILE A 501 19.16 -14.74 16.47
N GLY A 502 20.25 -14.08 16.06
CA GLY A 502 20.83 -12.92 16.74
C GLY A 502 19.92 -11.70 16.82
N ASN A 503 19.05 -11.49 15.82
CA ASN A 503 18.07 -10.41 15.87
C ASN A 503 16.65 -10.92 16.21
N GLY A 504 16.28 -12.12 15.75
CA GLY A 504 14.92 -12.63 15.90
C GLY A 504 14.55 -13.03 17.32
N LEU A 505 15.43 -13.75 18.03
CA LEU A 505 15.16 -14.15 19.42
C LEU A 505 15.07 -12.95 20.38
N PRO A 506 15.98 -11.96 20.34
CA PRO A 506 15.83 -10.72 21.12
C PRO A 506 14.49 -10.02 20.89
N ILE A 507 14.05 -9.91 19.63
CA ILE A 507 12.74 -9.35 19.29
C ILE A 507 11.61 -10.18 19.92
N LEU A 508 11.63 -11.52 19.78
CA LEU A 508 10.58 -12.37 20.30
C LEU A 508 10.48 -12.34 21.82
N PHE A 509 11.62 -12.44 22.54
CA PHE A 509 11.60 -12.36 24.00
C PHE A 509 11.15 -11.01 24.51
N SER A 510 11.65 -9.94 23.91
CA SER A 510 11.24 -8.56 24.25
C SER A 510 9.75 -8.36 23.95
N ALA A 511 9.24 -8.85 22.82
CA ALA A 511 7.82 -8.75 22.47
C ALA A 511 6.94 -9.52 23.45
N GLY A 512 7.39 -10.72 23.89
CA GLY A 512 6.70 -11.50 24.91
C GLY A 512 6.56 -10.74 26.22
N ILE A 513 7.67 -10.19 26.74
CA ILE A 513 7.68 -9.41 28.00
C ILE A 513 6.80 -8.16 27.83
N PHE A 514 6.99 -7.41 26.75
CA PHE A 514 6.20 -6.21 26.45
C PHE A 514 4.69 -6.51 26.41
N ALA A 515 4.30 -7.60 25.73
CA ALA A 515 2.92 -8.01 25.62
C ALA A 515 2.33 -8.45 26.97
N VAL A 516 3.08 -9.23 27.76
CA VAL A 516 2.64 -9.68 29.11
C VAL A 516 2.38 -8.47 30.02
N ILE A 517 3.28 -7.50 30.05
CA ILE A 517 3.10 -6.30 30.86
C ILE A 517 1.94 -5.45 30.33
N GLY A 518 1.90 -5.17 29.03
CA GLY A 518 0.85 -4.35 28.41
C GLY A 518 -0.55 -4.95 28.58
N VAL A 519 -0.70 -6.24 28.29
CA VAL A 519 -1.98 -6.96 28.47
C VAL A 519 -2.32 -7.08 29.96
N GLY A 520 -1.33 -7.31 30.84
CA GLY A 520 -1.52 -7.34 32.29
C GLY A 520 -2.07 -6.01 32.83
N LEU A 521 -1.54 -4.88 32.40
CA LEU A 521 -2.03 -3.54 32.77
C LEU A 521 -3.46 -3.29 32.26
N LEU A 522 -3.77 -3.73 31.03
CA LEU A 522 -5.13 -3.66 30.50
C LEU A 522 -6.10 -4.56 31.31
N PHE A 523 -5.66 -5.72 31.73
CA PHE A 523 -6.45 -6.65 32.53
C PHE A 523 -6.72 -6.08 33.95
N ILE A 524 -5.68 -5.60 34.62
CA ILE A 524 -5.79 -4.97 35.95
C ILE A 524 -6.70 -3.74 35.93
N SER A 525 -6.60 -2.92 34.86
CA SER A 525 -7.45 -1.73 34.68
C SER A 525 -8.87 -2.07 34.20
N LYS A 526 -9.22 -3.35 34.07
CA LYS A 526 -10.54 -3.84 33.58
C LYS A 526 -10.95 -3.19 32.26
N ASP A 527 -10.00 -3.14 31.29
CA ASP A 527 -10.21 -2.44 30.02
C ASP A 527 -11.32 -3.10 29.18
N GLU A 528 -12.39 -2.33 28.89
CA GLU A 528 -13.54 -2.81 28.12
C GLU A 528 -13.18 -3.32 26.72
N MET A 529 -12.18 -2.70 26.05
CA MET A 529 -11.78 -3.10 24.71
C MET A 529 -11.07 -4.44 24.72
N LEU A 530 -10.19 -4.68 25.71
CA LEU A 530 -9.54 -5.98 25.88
C LEU A 530 -10.59 -7.09 26.06
N PHE A 531 -11.54 -6.89 26.97
CA PHE A 531 -12.59 -7.90 27.23
C PHE A 531 -13.53 -8.07 26.03
N THR A 532 -13.82 -7.02 25.28
CA THR A 532 -14.62 -7.11 24.05
C THR A 532 -13.92 -7.95 22.99
N VAL A 533 -12.63 -7.76 22.80
CA VAL A 533 -11.81 -8.54 21.87
C VAL A 533 -11.72 -10.00 22.33
N LEU A 534 -11.41 -10.26 23.60
CA LEU A 534 -11.34 -11.61 24.16
C LEU A 534 -12.67 -12.39 24.03
N ARG A 535 -13.80 -11.76 24.34
CA ARG A 535 -15.13 -12.37 24.18
C ARG A 535 -15.42 -12.77 22.72
N LYS A 536 -15.02 -11.95 21.75
CA LYS A 536 -15.20 -12.29 20.32
C LYS A 536 -14.33 -13.48 19.89
N PHE A 537 -13.12 -13.60 20.44
CA PHE A 537 -12.24 -14.76 20.16
C PHE A 537 -12.78 -16.04 20.80
N LEU A 538 -13.23 -15.99 22.06
CA LEU A 538 -13.78 -17.15 22.78
C LEU A 538 -15.08 -17.67 22.15
N LYS A 539 -15.99 -16.77 21.71
CA LYS A 539 -17.23 -17.18 21.03
C LYS A 539 -16.97 -17.84 19.66
N ARG A 540 -15.92 -17.47 18.94
CA ARG A 540 -15.51 -18.15 17.69
C ARG A 540 -14.90 -19.54 17.93
N GLY A 541 -14.28 -19.77 19.09
CA GLY A 541 -13.74 -21.09 19.47
C GLY A 541 -14.81 -22.08 19.90
N SER A 542 -15.96 -21.62 20.37
CA SER A 542 -17.08 -22.48 20.82
C SER A 542 -18.09 -22.84 19.71
N GLN A 543 -17.90 -22.27 18.49
CA GLN A 543 -18.74 -22.57 17.31
C GLN A 543 -18.00 -23.45 16.26
N LYS A 544 -16.80 -23.92 16.57
CA LYS A 544 -16.10 -24.97 15.87
C LYS A 544 -16.16 -26.27 16.65
#